data_499cd243e4f50b004db843f27eb09a59
#
_entry.id   499cd243e4f50b004db843f27eb09a59
#
_cell.length_a   1.000
_cell.length_b   1.000
_cell.length_c   1.000
_cell.angle_alpha   90.00
_cell.angle_beta   90.00
_cell.angle_gamma   90.00
#
_symmetry.space_group_name_H-M   'P 1'
#
loop_
_entity.id
_entity.type
_entity.pdbx_description
1 polymer ?
#
loop_
_entity_poly.entity_id
_entity_poly.type
_entity_poly.pdbx_seq_one_letter_code
_entity_poly.pdbx_strand_id
1 'polypeptide(L)'
;MSSIDLTRRGIFGLAAGAAAVPLLGNAVFNAAEAAAPMLGPSRPTVYRFPLGKFEVTTVFDGAVQFGGPHPIFGQNMPAEEVAAYAEANFLSGTKQEIGFTPVIVNTGSELVLFDTGNGEARRPARGNLVASIEAAGYTADQIDIV
;
A
#
# COMPACT_ATOMS: atom_id res chain seq x y z
N MET A 1 -13.38 45.24 -5.26
CA MET A 1 -12.29 44.50 -5.89
C MET A 1 -12.67 43.01 -5.81
N SER A 2 -13.08 42.46 -6.95
CA SER A 2 -13.53 41.08 -7.03
C SER A 2 -12.30 40.14 -7.13
N SER A 3 -12.16 39.22 -6.19
CA SER A 3 -11.12 38.21 -6.21
C SER A 3 -11.48 37.16 -7.27
N ILE A 4 -10.60 36.95 -8.24
CA ILE A 4 -10.76 35.90 -9.25
C ILE A 4 -10.32 34.59 -8.61
N ASP A 5 -11.26 33.68 -8.40
CA ASP A 5 -11.00 32.33 -7.90
C ASP A 5 -10.44 31.49 -9.06
N LEU A 6 -9.11 31.30 -9.05
CA LEU A 6 -8.40 30.46 -10.01
C LEU A 6 -8.54 28.99 -9.61
N THR A 7 -9.61 28.34 -10.01
CA THR A 7 -9.74 26.89 -9.87
C THR A 7 -9.03 26.18 -11.03
N ARG A 8 -8.48 24.97 -10.80
CA ARG A 8 -7.80 24.14 -11.82
C ARG A 8 -8.64 23.96 -13.11
N ARG A 9 -9.96 24.00 -13.03
CA ARG A 9 -10.88 23.94 -14.18
C ARG A 9 -10.97 25.25 -14.94
N GLY A 10 -10.73 26.42 -14.30
CA GLY A 10 -10.74 27.73 -14.93
C GLY A 10 -9.56 27.99 -15.85
N ILE A 11 -8.42 27.33 -15.62
CA ILE A 11 -7.20 27.49 -16.42
C ILE A 11 -7.36 26.85 -17.82
N PHE A 12 -8.08 25.75 -17.93
CA PHE A 12 -8.32 25.09 -19.23
C PHE A 12 -9.33 25.83 -20.12
N GLY A 13 -10.20 26.69 -19.53
CA GLY A 13 -11.15 27.49 -20.30
C GLY A 13 -10.54 28.74 -20.96
N LEU A 14 -9.36 29.20 -20.53
CA LEU A 14 -8.69 30.38 -21.07
C LEU A 14 -7.77 30.07 -22.25
N ALA A 15 -7.47 28.80 -22.54
CA ALA A 15 -6.58 28.39 -23.63
C ALA A 15 -7.27 28.29 -25.00
N ALA A 16 -8.60 28.37 -25.08
CA ALA A 16 -9.37 28.21 -26.33
C ALA A 16 -9.71 29.54 -27.04
N GLY A 17 -9.26 30.68 -26.55
CA GLY A 17 -9.73 31.99 -27.04
C GLY A 17 -8.64 33.02 -27.44
N ALA A 18 -7.41 32.63 -27.71
CA ALA A 18 -6.35 33.56 -28.10
C ALA A 18 -5.81 33.27 -29.52
N ALA A 19 -6.64 33.54 -30.54
CA ALA A 19 -6.13 33.85 -31.87
C ALA A 19 -5.93 35.37 -31.97
N ALA A 20 -4.67 35.77 -32.32
CA ALA A 20 -4.23 37.11 -32.74
C ALA A 20 -3.97 38.18 -31.68
N VAL A 21 -2.73 38.24 -31.18
CA VAL A 21 -1.98 39.51 -31.06
C VAL A 21 -0.48 39.21 -31.28
N PRO A 22 0.18 39.68 -32.35
CA PRO A 22 1.63 39.72 -32.45
C PRO A 22 2.11 41.06 -31.84
N LEU A 23 2.87 40.98 -30.78
CA LEU A 23 3.79 42.00 -30.28
C LEU A 23 3.85 41.95 -28.75
N LEU A 24 4.84 41.19 -28.26
CA LEU A 24 5.65 41.64 -27.12
C LEU A 24 6.65 40.51 -26.79
N GLY A 25 7.90 40.80 -26.98
CA GLY A 25 9.10 40.24 -26.40
C GLY A 25 9.08 38.77 -25.93
N ASN A 26 10.13 38.03 -26.28
CA ASN A 26 10.46 36.68 -25.86
C ASN A 26 10.12 36.37 -24.39
N ALA A 27 8.85 36.20 -24.06
CA ALA A 27 8.45 35.53 -22.85
C ALA A 27 8.70 34.04 -23.11
N VAL A 28 9.84 33.55 -22.68
CA VAL A 28 10.12 32.12 -22.57
C VAL A 28 9.16 31.60 -21.51
N PHE A 29 8.01 31.12 -21.91
CA PHE A 29 7.17 30.33 -21.03
C PHE A 29 7.94 29.01 -20.80
N ASN A 30 8.73 28.99 -19.72
CA ASN A 30 9.17 27.73 -19.17
C ASN A 30 7.88 26.97 -18.78
N ALA A 31 7.49 26.03 -19.61
CA ALA A 31 6.50 25.04 -19.21
C ALA A 31 7.05 24.40 -17.93
N ALA A 32 6.41 24.71 -16.79
CA ALA A 32 6.72 24.04 -15.57
C ALA A 32 6.32 22.56 -15.79
N GLU A 33 7.31 21.75 -16.11
CA GLU A 33 7.17 20.31 -16.11
C GLU A 33 6.93 19.88 -14.67
N ALA A 34 5.66 19.89 -14.28
CA ALA A 34 5.24 19.26 -13.04
C ALA A 34 5.18 17.76 -13.27
N ALA A 35 6.33 17.15 -13.56
CA ALA A 35 6.48 15.71 -13.60
C ALA A 35 6.42 15.19 -12.16
N ALA A 36 5.24 14.77 -11.71
CA ALA A 36 5.15 14.00 -10.49
C ALA A 36 5.94 12.70 -10.68
N PRO A 37 6.82 12.33 -9.76
CA PRO A 37 7.58 11.10 -9.86
C PRO A 37 6.63 9.90 -9.90
N MET A 38 6.97 8.89 -10.70
CA MET A 38 6.28 7.61 -10.66
C MET A 38 6.56 6.94 -9.33
N LEU A 39 5.53 6.72 -8.52
CA LEU A 39 5.66 6.15 -7.18
C LEU A 39 5.78 4.63 -7.17
N GLY A 40 5.58 3.99 -8.33
CA GLY A 40 5.57 2.54 -8.46
C GLY A 40 4.31 1.89 -7.86
N PRO A 41 4.24 0.55 -7.85
CA PRO A 41 3.13 -0.18 -7.26
C PRO A 41 3.08 0.04 -5.75
N SER A 42 1.90 0.29 -5.20
CA SER A 42 1.68 0.38 -3.75
C SER A 42 0.87 -0.82 -3.27
N ARG A 43 1.13 -1.26 -2.02
CA ARG A 43 0.29 -2.21 -1.32
C ARG A 43 -0.68 -1.47 -0.42
N PRO A 44 -1.97 -1.80 -0.44
CA PRO A 44 -2.85 -1.31 0.60
C PRO A 44 -2.41 -1.89 1.95
N THR A 45 -2.22 -1.02 2.94
CA THR A 45 -1.88 -1.44 4.31
C THR A 45 -3.11 -1.87 5.10
N VAL A 46 -4.29 -1.46 4.64
CA VAL A 46 -5.58 -1.75 5.25
C VAL A 46 -6.58 -2.09 4.17
N TYR A 47 -7.33 -3.16 4.38
CA TYR A 47 -8.47 -3.51 3.54
C TYR A 47 -9.63 -4.00 4.40
N ARG A 48 -10.84 -3.50 4.16
CA ARG A 48 -12.04 -3.79 4.97
C ARG A 48 -13.19 -4.23 4.09
N PHE A 49 -13.88 -5.28 4.55
CA PHE A 49 -15.04 -5.85 3.84
C PHE A 49 -16.02 -6.51 4.81
N PRO A 50 -17.32 -6.57 4.46
CA PRO A 50 -18.30 -7.31 5.24
C PRO A 50 -18.19 -8.81 4.98
N LEU A 51 -18.40 -9.63 6.02
CA LEU A 51 -18.51 -11.08 5.95
C LEU A 51 -19.73 -11.51 6.80
N GLY A 52 -20.87 -11.66 6.15
CA GLY A 52 -22.13 -11.89 6.85
C GLY A 52 -22.50 -10.72 7.74
N LYS A 53 -22.54 -10.95 9.07
CA LYS A 53 -22.81 -9.90 10.07
C LYS A 53 -21.53 -9.24 10.61
N PHE A 54 -20.38 -9.75 10.23
CA PHE A 54 -19.08 -9.27 10.69
C PHE A 54 -18.49 -8.27 9.71
N GLU A 55 -17.64 -7.40 10.22
CA GLU A 55 -16.76 -6.59 9.42
C GLU A 55 -15.33 -7.08 9.62
N VAL A 56 -14.68 -7.46 8.53
CA VAL A 56 -13.31 -7.98 8.54
C VAL A 56 -12.37 -6.90 8.02
N THR A 57 -11.31 -6.63 8.77
CA THR A 57 -10.27 -5.68 8.37
C THR A 57 -8.91 -6.37 8.38
N THR A 58 -8.25 -6.44 7.24
CA THR A 58 -6.86 -6.88 7.17
C THR A 58 -5.94 -5.69 7.41
N VAL A 59 -4.91 -5.86 8.20
CA VAL A 59 -3.91 -4.83 8.52
C VAL A 59 -2.52 -5.37 8.23
N PHE A 60 -1.74 -4.64 7.43
CA PHE A 60 -0.43 -5.11 7.00
C PHE A 60 0.64 -4.74 8.03
N ASP A 61 1.23 -5.75 8.68
CA ASP A 61 2.31 -5.58 9.66
C ASP A 61 3.68 -5.35 8.99
N GLY A 62 3.85 -5.85 7.77
CA GLY A 62 5.08 -5.73 7.00
C GLY A 62 5.37 -6.99 6.18
N ALA A 63 6.55 -7.03 5.57
CA ALA A 63 7.00 -8.18 4.78
C ALA A 63 8.50 -8.41 4.97
N VAL A 64 8.94 -9.62 4.62
CA VAL A 64 10.36 -9.99 4.59
C VAL A 64 10.66 -10.70 3.29
N GLN A 65 11.81 -10.40 2.72
CA GLN A 65 12.29 -11.03 1.49
C GLN A 65 13.40 -12.03 1.80
N PHE A 66 13.39 -13.13 1.08
CA PHE A 66 14.34 -14.22 1.16
C PHE A 66 14.88 -14.57 -0.24
N GLY A 67 16.00 -15.27 -0.30
CA GLY A 67 16.63 -15.73 -1.54
C GLY A 67 15.93 -16.90 -2.24
N GLY A 68 14.71 -17.23 -1.84
CA GLY A 68 13.90 -18.32 -2.38
C GLY A 68 13.07 -18.98 -1.31
N PRO A 69 12.22 -19.96 -1.66
CA PRO A 69 11.35 -20.65 -0.70
C PRO A 69 12.12 -21.57 0.27
N HIS A 70 13.20 -22.23 -0.17
CA HIS A 70 14.03 -23.07 0.70
C HIS A 70 15.01 -22.20 1.53
N PRO A 71 15.27 -22.50 2.80
CA PRO A 71 14.79 -23.62 3.61
C PRO A 71 13.49 -23.35 4.41
N ILE A 72 12.82 -22.21 4.18
CA ILE A 72 11.59 -21.85 4.94
C ILE A 72 10.50 -22.89 4.68
N PHE A 73 10.36 -23.27 3.42
CA PHE A 73 9.48 -24.32 2.96
C PHE A 73 10.31 -25.50 2.41
N GLY A 74 9.82 -26.70 2.62
CA GLY A 74 10.41 -27.90 2.06
C GLY A 74 11.80 -28.25 2.62
N GLN A 75 12.07 -28.04 3.92
CA GLN A 75 13.36 -28.32 4.55
C GLN A 75 13.85 -29.78 4.36
N ASN A 76 12.93 -30.70 4.15
CA ASN A 76 13.18 -32.11 3.94
C ASN A 76 13.47 -32.47 2.47
N MET A 77 13.52 -31.48 1.58
CA MET A 77 13.75 -31.66 0.15
C MET A 77 15.02 -30.89 -0.26
N PRO A 78 15.70 -31.31 -1.35
CA PRO A 78 16.78 -30.54 -1.95
C PRO A 78 16.29 -29.14 -2.39
N ALA A 79 17.12 -28.11 -2.20
CA ALA A 79 16.78 -26.73 -2.53
C ALA A 79 16.36 -26.54 -4.00
N GLU A 80 17.04 -27.24 -4.90
CA GLU A 80 16.76 -27.23 -6.34
C GLU A 80 15.39 -27.82 -6.68
N GLU A 81 14.93 -28.84 -5.96
CA GLU A 81 13.61 -29.42 -6.16
C GLU A 81 12.52 -28.47 -5.67
N VAL A 82 12.72 -27.80 -4.52
CA VAL A 82 11.79 -26.80 -4.00
C VAL A 82 11.71 -25.61 -4.94
N ALA A 83 12.83 -25.16 -5.49
CA ALA A 83 12.88 -24.08 -6.47
C ALA A 83 12.13 -24.45 -7.76
N ALA A 84 12.39 -25.65 -8.30
CA ALA A 84 11.73 -26.15 -9.49
C ALA A 84 10.21 -26.30 -9.29
N TYR A 85 9.78 -26.76 -8.11
CA TYR A 85 8.37 -26.85 -7.76
C TYR A 85 7.71 -25.47 -7.67
N ALA A 86 8.40 -24.49 -7.10
CA ALA A 86 7.90 -23.12 -7.06
C ALA A 86 7.71 -22.55 -8.48
N GLU A 87 8.70 -22.72 -9.36
CA GLU A 87 8.64 -22.26 -10.75
C GLU A 87 7.53 -22.92 -11.55
N ALA A 88 7.32 -24.23 -11.34
CA ALA A 88 6.21 -24.95 -11.96
C ALA A 88 4.83 -24.43 -11.53
N ASN A 89 4.75 -23.74 -10.38
CA ASN A 89 3.54 -23.11 -9.86
C ASN A 89 3.55 -21.57 -10.02
N PHE A 90 4.33 -21.04 -10.97
CA PHE A 90 4.42 -19.61 -11.29
C PHE A 90 4.94 -18.73 -10.14
N LEU A 91 5.69 -19.31 -9.21
CA LEU A 91 6.39 -18.63 -8.14
C LEU A 91 7.90 -18.58 -8.45
N SER A 92 8.60 -17.61 -7.90
CA SER A 92 10.05 -17.54 -8.10
C SER A 92 10.76 -18.59 -7.23
N GLY A 93 11.64 -19.38 -7.83
CA GLY A 93 12.53 -20.30 -7.11
C GLY A 93 13.68 -19.59 -6.36
N THR A 94 13.96 -18.33 -6.70
CA THR A 94 15.13 -17.57 -6.18
C THR A 94 14.75 -16.34 -5.39
N LYS A 95 13.47 -15.98 -5.31
CA LYS A 95 12.95 -14.84 -4.55
C LYS A 95 11.66 -15.22 -3.88
N GLN A 96 11.59 -15.06 -2.58
CA GLN A 96 10.39 -15.27 -1.78
C GLN A 96 10.12 -14.02 -0.96
N GLU A 97 8.89 -13.52 -0.99
CA GLU A 97 8.43 -12.52 -0.07
C GLU A 97 7.29 -13.09 0.78
N ILE A 98 7.41 -12.94 2.09
CA ILE A 98 6.38 -13.32 3.05
C ILE A 98 5.81 -12.04 3.66
N GLY A 99 4.54 -11.76 3.37
CA GLY A 99 3.78 -10.70 3.99
C GLY A 99 3.10 -11.18 5.26
N PHE A 100 3.05 -10.32 6.26
CA PHE A 100 2.36 -10.54 7.53
C PHE A 100 1.13 -9.63 7.57
N THR A 101 -0.03 -10.24 7.63
CA THR A 101 -1.31 -9.54 7.48
C THR A 101 -2.29 -10.00 8.56
N PRO A 102 -2.12 -9.55 9.80
CA PRO A 102 -3.09 -9.75 10.86
C PRO A 102 -4.49 -9.30 10.46
N VAL A 103 -5.49 -9.91 11.08
CA VAL A 103 -6.90 -9.69 10.76
C VAL A 103 -7.65 -9.23 12.00
N ILE A 104 -8.43 -8.18 11.86
CA ILE A 104 -9.38 -7.71 12.87
C ILE A 104 -10.78 -8.08 12.41
N VAL A 105 -11.54 -8.72 13.29
CA VAL A 105 -12.95 -9.02 13.07
C VAL A 105 -13.78 -8.23 14.06
N ASN A 106 -14.59 -7.32 13.55
CA ASN A 106 -15.61 -6.62 14.32
C ASN A 106 -16.90 -7.44 14.26
N THR A 107 -17.32 -7.98 15.40
CA THR A 107 -18.53 -8.78 15.53
C THR A 107 -19.79 -7.92 15.75
N GLY A 108 -19.63 -6.63 15.98
CA GLY A 108 -20.66 -5.68 16.42
C GLY A 108 -20.71 -5.49 17.92
N SER A 109 -20.09 -6.39 18.69
CA SER A 109 -19.96 -6.31 20.17
C SER A 109 -18.51 -6.37 20.64
N GLU A 110 -17.61 -6.98 19.86
CA GLU A 110 -16.21 -7.20 20.20
C GLU A 110 -15.33 -7.01 18.99
N LEU A 111 -14.10 -6.54 19.20
CA LEU A 111 -13.01 -6.54 18.22
C LEU A 111 -12.06 -7.71 18.55
N VAL A 112 -11.97 -8.64 17.63
CA VAL A 112 -11.10 -9.82 17.73
C VAL A 112 -9.92 -9.66 16.80
N LEU A 113 -8.70 -9.70 17.33
CA LEU A 113 -7.47 -9.67 16.53
C LEU A 113 -6.92 -11.08 16.37
N PHE A 114 -6.69 -11.47 15.12
CA PHE A 114 -5.99 -12.69 14.76
C PHE A 114 -4.57 -12.34 14.34
N ASP A 115 -3.57 -12.86 15.05
CA ASP A 115 -2.15 -12.60 14.92
C ASP A 115 -1.70 -11.27 15.53
N THR A 116 -0.73 -11.32 16.41
CA THR A 116 -0.15 -10.16 17.12
C THR A 116 0.99 -9.47 16.38
N GLY A 117 1.26 -9.88 15.14
CA GLY A 117 2.33 -9.31 14.33
C GLY A 117 3.74 -9.73 14.78
N ASN A 118 4.74 -9.03 14.25
CA ASN A 118 6.14 -9.39 14.45
C ASN A 118 6.86 -8.63 15.57
N GLY A 119 6.20 -7.65 16.18
CA GLY A 119 6.77 -6.80 17.23
C GLY A 119 7.75 -5.74 16.72
N GLU A 120 7.90 -4.68 17.50
CA GLU A 120 8.64 -3.45 17.10
C GLU A 120 10.12 -3.69 16.79
N ALA A 121 10.75 -4.67 17.41
CA ALA A 121 12.17 -4.99 17.19
C ALA A 121 12.48 -5.43 15.75
N ARG A 122 11.45 -5.67 14.93
CA ARG A 122 11.55 -6.09 13.53
C ARG A 122 11.36 -4.95 12.53
N ARG A 123 11.14 -3.72 13.01
CA ARG A 123 11.03 -2.53 12.15
C ARG A 123 12.35 -2.22 11.44
N PRO A 124 12.31 -1.59 10.25
CA PRO A 124 11.11 -1.09 9.55
C PRO A 124 10.43 -2.12 8.64
N ALA A 125 11.03 -3.29 8.41
CA ALA A 125 10.52 -4.25 7.41
C ALA A 125 9.15 -4.85 7.80
N ARG A 126 8.97 -5.12 9.10
CA ARG A 126 7.74 -5.64 9.70
C ARG A 126 7.66 -5.20 11.17
N GLY A 127 6.58 -5.48 11.86
CA GLY A 127 6.37 -5.03 13.25
C GLY A 127 5.66 -3.68 13.31
N ASN A 128 4.85 -3.36 12.29
CA ASN A 128 4.11 -2.11 12.18
C ASN A 128 2.61 -2.26 12.54
N LEU A 129 2.25 -3.37 13.20
CA LEU A 129 0.85 -3.72 13.47
C LEU A 129 0.08 -2.58 14.15
N VAL A 130 0.62 -1.97 15.21
CA VAL A 130 -0.05 -0.89 15.94
C VAL A 130 -0.37 0.29 15.01
N ALA A 131 0.60 0.75 14.24
CA ALA A 131 0.39 1.83 13.28
C ALA A 131 -0.63 1.46 12.19
N SER A 132 -0.67 0.18 11.79
CA SER A 132 -1.64 -0.31 10.80
C SER A 132 -3.06 -0.44 11.40
N ILE A 133 -3.18 -0.77 12.68
CA ILE A 133 -4.45 -0.73 13.43
C ILE A 133 -4.97 0.71 13.49
N GLU A 134 -4.09 1.67 13.81
CA GLU A 134 -4.45 3.10 13.85
C GLU A 134 -4.85 3.62 12.46
N ALA A 135 -4.12 3.25 11.41
CA ALA A 135 -4.48 3.57 10.03
C ALA A 135 -5.82 2.96 9.60
N ALA A 136 -6.21 1.84 10.21
CA ALA A 136 -7.51 1.21 10.02
C ALA A 136 -8.64 1.92 10.78
N GLY A 137 -8.34 2.91 11.64
CA GLY A 137 -9.30 3.67 12.43
C GLY A 137 -9.64 3.03 13.77
N TYR A 138 -8.85 2.05 14.23
CA TYR A 138 -8.94 1.45 15.56
C TYR A 138 -7.74 1.85 16.42
N THR A 139 -7.79 1.57 17.71
CA THR A 139 -6.63 1.61 18.61
C THR A 139 -6.39 0.23 19.22
N ALA A 140 -5.16 -0.03 19.66
CA ALA A 140 -4.84 -1.32 20.28
C ALA A 140 -5.71 -1.59 21.54
N ASP A 141 -6.06 -0.54 22.28
CA ASP A 141 -6.89 -0.64 23.50
C ASP A 141 -8.37 -1.00 23.22
N GLN A 142 -8.79 -0.92 21.95
CA GLN A 142 -10.14 -1.34 21.54
C GLN A 142 -10.21 -2.83 21.21
N ILE A 143 -9.07 -3.53 21.15
CA ILE A 143 -9.06 -4.97 20.89
C ILE A 143 -9.48 -5.72 22.16
N ASP A 144 -10.59 -6.41 22.07
CA ASP A 144 -11.17 -7.16 23.21
C ASP A 144 -10.56 -8.55 23.36
N ILE A 145 -10.24 -9.19 22.22
CA ILE A 145 -9.76 -10.57 22.16
C ILE A 145 -8.59 -10.67 21.19
N VAL A 146 -7.58 -11.44 21.58
CA VAL A 146 -6.41 -11.78 20.74
C VAL A 146 -6.29 -13.29 20.62
#